data_912adcd9c25186c47960259efe225577
#
_entry.id   912adcd9c25186c47960259efe225577
#
_cell.length_a   1.000
_cell.length_b   1.000
_cell.length_c   1.000
_cell.angle_alpha   90.00
_cell.angle_beta   90.00
_cell.angle_gamma   90.00
#
_symmetry.space_group_name_H-M   'P 1'
#
loop_
_entity.id
_entity.type
_entity.pdbx_description
1 polymer ?
#
loop_
_entity_poly.entity_id
_entity_poly.type
_entity_poly.pdbx_seq_one_letter_code
_entity_poly.pdbx_strand_id
1 'polypeptide(L)'
;MHRAKQPANIEKIHSSFSAQAKDFESERMNFSKQEYLDYTIRAIQARKTDALLDAAAGTGACGRSLSPLVASVVCLDATDAMLQQGRAMAEAAGLSNIRFVQGYVEQIPYPDAAFDIVITRLAFHHFPEMERPFMELHRVLKPGGKLVIIDMEAAEEDLRDREDRIETMRDPSHVKNRSRGEFAALYERYGYSVKKMEHTDIAVSLDAWMDLTQTPEKIRRQIAGLMEAELSGGERTGFSPRREGGTLWFNQRWLLMLGVKGADKAGAPCKNPG
;
A
#
# COMPACT_ATOMS: atom_id res chain seq x y z
N MET A 1 1.28 31.66 -0.43
CA MET A 1 1.58 30.20 -0.47
C MET A 1 1.04 29.59 0.81
N HIS A 2 -0.14 28.94 0.78
CA HIS A 2 -0.61 28.15 1.92
C HIS A 2 0.29 26.91 2.01
N ARG A 3 1.06 26.80 3.09
CA ARG A 3 1.72 25.51 3.42
C ARG A 3 0.61 24.49 3.60
N ALA A 4 0.58 23.48 2.74
CA ALA A 4 -0.32 22.35 2.91
C ALA A 4 -0.14 21.79 4.32
N LYS A 5 -1.25 21.57 5.03
CA LYS A 5 -1.21 20.96 6.35
C LYS A 5 -0.68 19.54 6.19
N GLN A 6 0.45 19.25 6.81
CA GLN A 6 1.05 17.89 6.74
C GLN A 6 0.07 16.85 7.31
N PRO A 7 0.02 15.64 6.71
CA PRO A 7 -0.77 14.53 7.24
C PRO A 7 -0.40 14.20 8.70
N ALA A 8 -1.39 13.78 9.49
CA ALA A 8 -1.21 13.60 10.94
C ALA A 8 -0.18 12.52 11.33
N ASN A 9 0.09 11.54 10.43
CA ASN A 9 1.02 10.43 10.68
C ASN A 9 2.38 10.58 9.96
N ILE A 10 2.62 11.72 9.31
CA ILE A 10 3.73 11.86 8.34
C ILE A 10 5.12 11.74 8.96
N GLU A 11 5.32 12.25 10.19
CA GLU A 11 6.61 12.15 10.86
C GLU A 11 7.01 10.70 11.16
N LYS A 12 6.03 9.89 11.56
CA LYS A 12 6.24 8.45 11.79
C LYS A 12 6.52 7.72 10.48
N ILE A 13 5.79 8.04 9.41
CA ILE A 13 6.01 7.52 8.06
C ILE A 13 7.43 7.85 7.60
N HIS A 14 7.85 9.11 7.66
CA HIS A 14 9.21 9.51 7.28
C HIS A 14 10.27 8.77 8.08
N SER A 15 10.10 8.66 9.41
CA SER A 15 11.06 7.96 10.26
C SER A 15 11.16 6.48 9.92
N SER A 16 10.01 5.79 9.82
CA SER A 16 9.94 4.36 9.56
C SER A 16 10.50 4.01 8.16
N PHE A 17 10.01 4.68 7.12
CA PHE A 17 10.40 4.36 5.75
C PHE A 17 11.79 4.87 5.36
N SER A 18 12.32 5.92 6.00
CA SER A 18 13.72 6.31 5.81
C SER A 18 14.67 5.25 6.35
N ALA A 19 14.35 4.62 7.47
CA ALA A 19 15.13 3.52 8.03
C ALA A 19 15.08 2.26 7.15
N GLN A 20 13.92 1.98 6.54
CA GLN A 20 13.69 0.78 5.73
C GLN A 20 14.22 0.91 4.28
N ALA A 21 14.43 2.11 3.75
CA ALA A 21 14.62 2.36 2.32
C ALA A 21 15.72 1.53 1.68
N LYS A 22 16.86 1.32 2.36
CA LYS A 22 18.01 0.58 1.83
C LYS A 22 17.72 -0.90 1.58
N ASP A 23 16.95 -1.51 2.51
CA ASP A 23 16.72 -2.96 2.52
C ASP A 23 15.28 -3.32 2.11
N PHE A 24 14.49 -2.33 1.66
CA PHE A 24 13.06 -2.45 1.43
C PHE A 24 12.68 -3.53 0.39
N GLU A 25 13.51 -3.71 -0.64
CA GLU A 25 13.32 -4.75 -1.67
C GLU A 25 14.32 -5.91 -1.53
N SER A 26 14.83 -6.17 -0.32
CA SER A 26 15.71 -7.32 -0.12
C SER A 26 14.97 -8.64 -0.37
N GLU A 27 15.69 -9.65 -0.86
CA GLU A 27 15.15 -10.99 -1.17
C GLU A 27 14.49 -11.69 0.04
N ARG A 28 14.78 -11.23 1.26
CA ARG A 28 14.18 -11.74 2.50
C ARG A 28 12.71 -11.37 2.65
N MET A 29 12.25 -10.35 1.90
CA MET A 29 10.88 -9.84 2.01
C MET A 29 10.01 -10.39 0.89
N ASN A 30 8.95 -11.09 1.28
CA ASN A 30 8.02 -11.71 0.33
C ASN A 30 7.24 -10.70 -0.53
N PHE A 31 7.01 -9.47 -0.06
CA PHE A 31 6.17 -8.52 -0.79
C PHE A 31 6.83 -7.90 -2.04
N SER A 32 8.15 -7.99 -2.20
CA SER A 32 8.85 -7.59 -3.42
C SER A 32 9.01 -8.73 -4.43
N LYS A 33 8.54 -9.94 -4.11
CA LYS A 33 8.63 -11.07 -5.03
C LYS A 33 7.92 -10.78 -6.34
N GLN A 34 8.59 -11.13 -7.43
CA GLN A 34 8.11 -10.88 -8.79
C GLN A 34 6.73 -11.50 -9.04
N GLU A 35 6.42 -12.64 -8.45
CA GLU A 35 5.12 -13.32 -8.61
C GLU A 35 3.92 -12.46 -8.18
N TYR A 36 4.06 -11.66 -7.10
CA TYR A 36 2.99 -10.77 -6.63
C TYR A 36 2.86 -9.52 -7.51
N LEU A 37 4.00 -9.02 -8.01
CA LEU A 37 3.99 -7.93 -8.99
C LEU A 37 3.37 -8.40 -10.31
N ASP A 38 3.74 -9.58 -10.80
CA ASP A 38 3.20 -10.16 -12.04
C ASP A 38 1.69 -10.38 -11.97
N TYR A 39 1.18 -10.84 -10.82
CA TYR A 39 -0.26 -10.98 -10.60
C TYR A 39 -0.97 -9.63 -10.75
N THR A 40 -0.44 -8.60 -10.10
CA THR A 40 -0.95 -7.23 -10.17
C THR A 40 -0.91 -6.69 -11.60
N ILE A 41 0.23 -6.84 -12.30
CA ILE A 41 0.43 -6.40 -13.67
C ILE A 41 -0.61 -7.05 -14.61
N ARG A 42 -0.79 -8.37 -14.50
CA ARG A 42 -1.80 -9.09 -15.32
C ARG A 42 -3.23 -8.62 -15.05
N ALA A 43 -3.55 -8.30 -13.79
CA ALA A 43 -4.86 -7.81 -13.42
C ALA A 43 -5.18 -6.45 -14.05
N ILE A 44 -4.20 -5.56 -14.14
CA ILE A 44 -4.35 -4.18 -14.62
C ILE A 44 -4.64 -4.14 -16.13
N GLN A 45 -4.05 -5.01 -16.94
CA GLN A 45 -4.16 -4.98 -18.41
C GLN A 45 -3.85 -3.57 -18.97
N ALA A 46 -2.64 -3.09 -18.66
CA ALA A 46 -2.16 -1.78 -19.09
C ALA A 46 -1.94 -1.71 -20.62
N ARG A 47 -2.08 -0.51 -21.18
CA ARG A 47 -1.84 -0.23 -22.61
C ARG A 47 -0.62 0.67 -22.75
N LYS A 48 0.08 0.55 -23.87
CA LYS A 48 1.25 1.38 -24.21
C LYS A 48 0.96 2.89 -24.27
N THR A 49 -0.29 3.28 -24.35
CA THR A 49 -0.74 4.68 -24.35
C THR A 49 -1.10 5.21 -22.97
N ASP A 50 -1.18 4.36 -21.95
CA ASP A 50 -1.66 4.75 -20.62
C ASP A 50 -0.61 5.58 -19.87
N ALA A 51 -1.05 6.62 -19.18
CA ALA A 51 -0.30 7.32 -18.15
C ALA A 51 -0.63 6.73 -16.77
N LEU A 52 0.37 6.35 -15.99
CA LEU A 52 0.23 5.66 -14.71
C LEU A 52 0.75 6.51 -13.55
N LEU A 53 -0.02 6.56 -12.47
CA LEU A 53 0.41 7.04 -11.16
C LEU A 53 0.55 5.83 -10.21
N ASP A 54 1.73 5.66 -9.63
CA ASP A 54 2.01 4.81 -8.48
C ASP A 54 2.06 5.74 -7.25
N ALA A 55 1.00 5.71 -6.44
CA ALA A 55 0.79 6.62 -5.32
C ALA A 55 1.18 5.95 -3.99
N ALA A 56 1.95 6.65 -3.15
CA ALA A 56 2.68 6.09 -2.01
C ALA A 56 3.56 4.92 -2.49
N ALA A 57 4.38 5.21 -3.50
CA ALA A 57 5.08 4.23 -4.30
C ALA A 57 6.25 3.55 -3.57
N GLY A 58 6.74 4.13 -2.48
CA GLY A 58 7.98 3.73 -1.84
C GLY A 58 9.14 3.81 -2.84
N THR A 59 9.81 2.69 -3.10
CA THR A 59 10.86 2.57 -4.13
C THR A 59 10.31 2.46 -5.56
N GLY A 60 8.99 2.48 -5.74
CA GLY A 60 8.34 2.40 -7.05
C GLY A 60 8.36 1.01 -7.67
N ALA A 61 8.32 -0.06 -6.90
CA ALA A 61 8.35 -1.43 -7.42
C ALA A 61 7.22 -1.70 -8.43
N CYS A 62 5.98 -1.25 -8.15
CA CYS A 62 4.86 -1.37 -9.08
C CYS A 62 5.08 -0.50 -10.33
N GLY A 63 5.44 0.78 -10.13
CA GLY A 63 5.71 1.70 -11.23
C GLY A 63 6.81 1.22 -12.16
N ARG A 64 7.94 0.74 -11.61
CA ARG A 64 9.06 0.20 -12.38
C ARG A 64 8.65 -1.05 -13.17
N SER A 65 7.90 -1.96 -12.55
CA SER A 65 7.43 -3.18 -13.22
C SER A 65 6.39 -2.89 -14.33
N LEU A 66 5.59 -1.83 -14.20
CA LEU A 66 4.61 -1.40 -15.18
C LEU A 66 5.19 -0.47 -16.26
N SER A 67 6.32 0.18 -16.00
CA SER A 67 6.96 1.13 -16.92
C SER A 67 7.15 0.58 -18.35
N PRO A 68 7.59 -0.68 -18.56
CA PRO A 68 7.69 -1.24 -19.91
C PRO A 68 6.34 -1.41 -20.64
N LEU A 69 5.22 -1.28 -19.97
CA LEU A 69 3.88 -1.59 -20.49
C LEU A 69 3.01 -0.34 -20.75
N VAL A 70 3.47 0.84 -20.34
CA VAL A 70 2.72 2.10 -20.40
C VAL A 70 3.50 3.21 -21.09
N ALA A 71 2.85 4.34 -21.39
CA ALA A 71 3.50 5.50 -22.00
C ALA A 71 4.40 6.23 -20.99
N SER A 72 3.92 6.41 -19.77
CA SER A 72 4.64 7.15 -18.72
C SER A 72 4.21 6.69 -17.32
N VAL A 73 5.14 6.80 -16.38
CA VAL A 73 4.92 6.49 -14.96
C VAL A 73 5.34 7.67 -14.10
N VAL A 74 4.52 7.98 -13.10
CA VAL A 74 4.87 8.84 -11.98
C VAL A 74 4.82 7.99 -10.70
N CYS A 75 5.93 7.92 -9.97
CA CYS A 75 5.99 7.36 -8.61
C CYS A 75 5.97 8.53 -7.63
N LEU A 76 4.87 8.66 -6.87
CA LEU A 76 4.68 9.68 -5.84
C LEU A 76 4.88 9.05 -4.46
N ASP A 77 5.77 9.61 -3.63
CA ASP A 77 5.93 9.20 -2.24
C ASP A 77 6.30 10.38 -1.35
N ALA A 78 5.96 10.27 -0.07
CA ALA A 78 6.29 11.29 0.91
C ALA A 78 7.77 11.24 1.33
N THR A 79 8.41 10.06 1.27
CA THR A 79 9.74 9.77 1.80
C THR A 79 10.82 9.86 0.73
N ASP A 80 11.63 10.91 0.78
CA ASP A 80 12.67 11.13 -0.25
C ASP A 80 13.71 10.00 -0.32
N ALA A 81 14.07 9.38 0.81
CA ALA A 81 14.98 8.24 0.84
C ALA A 81 14.48 7.05 -0.01
N MET A 82 13.17 6.77 0.02
CA MET A 82 12.53 5.76 -0.82
C MET A 82 12.62 6.13 -2.30
N LEU A 83 12.31 7.38 -2.64
CA LEU A 83 12.38 7.86 -4.02
C LEU A 83 13.80 7.85 -4.59
N GLN A 84 14.81 8.17 -3.78
CA GLN A 84 16.22 8.10 -4.18
C GLN A 84 16.62 6.66 -4.52
N GLN A 85 16.26 5.69 -3.68
CA GLN A 85 16.49 4.28 -3.94
C GLN A 85 15.79 3.83 -5.23
N GLY A 86 14.52 4.22 -5.40
CA GLY A 86 13.73 3.92 -6.60
C GLY A 86 14.33 4.47 -7.88
N ARG A 87 14.85 5.73 -7.86
CA ARG A 87 15.54 6.34 -9.00
C ARG A 87 16.78 5.53 -9.40
N ALA A 88 17.62 5.18 -8.42
CA ALA A 88 18.82 4.40 -8.69
C ALA A 88 18.50 3.04 -9.32
N MET A 89 17.44 2.37 -8.83
CA MET A 89 16.99 1.09 -9.39
C MET A 89 16.39 1.24 -10.79
N ALA A 90 15.65 2.32 -11.06
CA ALA A 90 15.10 2.59 -12.39
C ALA A 90 16.20 2.91 -13.41
N GLU A 91 17.21 3.69 -13.03
CA GLU A 91 18.39 3.99 -13.86
C GLU A 91 19.17 2.71 -14.18
N ALA A 92 19.43 1.88 -13.17
CA ALA A 92 20.11 0.59 -13.36
C ALA A 92 19.36 -0.36 -14.30
N ALA A 93 18.02 -0.27 -14.33
CA ALA A 93 17.16 -1.02 -15.23
C ALA A 93 16.93 -0.36 -16.60
N GLY A 94 17.53 0.81 -16.87
CA GLY A 94 17.39 1.54 -18.13
C GLY A 94 15.98 2.10 -18.40
N LEU A 95 15.16 2.32 -17.36
CA LEU A 95 13.82 2.85 -17.50
C LEU A 95 13.83 4.36 -17.72
N SER A 96 13.35 4.84 -18.85
CA SER A 96 13.41 6.26 -19.24
C SER A 96 12.06 6.99 -19.14
N ASN A 97 10.94 6.28 -19.02
CA ASN A 97 9.60 6.83 -18.98
C ASN A 97 8.99 6.92 -17.57
N ILE A 98 9.83 6.87 -16.53
CA ILE A 98 9.43 6.90 -15.11
C ILE A 98 9.99 8.14 -14.41
N ARG A 99 9.18 8.77 -13.57
CA ARG A 99 9.55 9.93 -12.75
C ARG A 99 9.20 9.67 -11.29
N PHE A 100 10.07 10.13 -10.39
CA PHE A 100 9.90 10.03 -8.94
C PHE A 100 9.65 11.43 -8.38
N VAL A 101 8.51 11.64 -7.73
CA VAL A 101 8.02 12.95 -7.26
C VAL A 101 7.74 12.85 -5.76
N GLN A 102 8.33 13.76 -4.98
CA GLN A 102 8.00 13.86 -3.56
C GLN A 102 6.67 14.58 -3.38
N GLY A 103 5.76 13.98 -2.60
CA GLY A 103 4.45 14.54 -2.32
C GLY A 103 3.59 13.60 -1.48
N TYR A 104 2.41 14.09 -1.11
CA TYR A 104 1.46 13.39 -0.26
C TYR A 104 0.26 12.92 -1.07
N VAL A 105 -0.23 11.71 -0.79
CA VAL A 105 -1.42 11.15 -1.48
C VAL A 105 -2.67 11.96 -1.15
N GLU A 106 -2.72 12.58 0.03
CA GLU A 106 -3.81 13.47 0.45
C GLU A 106 -3.85 14.81 -0.31
N GLN A 107 -2.83 15.09 -1.13
CA GLN A 107 -2.75 16.27 -1.98
C GLN A 107 -1.80 16.02 -3.16
N ILE A 108 -2.28 15.30 -4.16
CA ILE A 108 -1.50 14.91 -5.33
C ILE A 108 -1.24 16.13 -6.24
N PRO A 109 0.04 16.49 -6.56
CA PRO A 109 0.38 17.71 -7.31
C PRO A 109 0.17 17.53 -8.82
N TYR A 110 -0.97 16.98 -9.21
CA TYR A 110 -1.38 16.78 -10.60
C TYR A 110 -2.82 17.26 -10.81
N PRO A 111 -3.18 17.70 -12.02
CA PRO A 111 -4.54 18.13 -12.33
C PRO A 111 -5.53 16.95 -12.29
N ASP A 112 -6.82 17.27 -12.30
CA ASP A 112 -7.89 16.30 -12.43
C ASP A 112 -7.75 15.52 -13.73
N ALA A 113 -8.12 14.23 -13.68
CA ALA A 113 -8.11 13.34 -14.84
C ALA A 113 -6.76 13.30 -15.61
N ALA A 114 -5.64 13.29 -14.88
CA ALA A 114 -4.30 13.24 -15.47
C ALA A 114 -3.88 11.83 -15.88
N PHE A 115 -4.38 10.78 -15.19
CA PHE A 115 -3.88 9.42 -15.33
C PHE A 115 -4.96 8.45 -15.82
N ASP A 116 -4.54 7.48 -16.63
CA ASP A 116 -5.39 6.37 -17.10
C ASP A 116 -5.44 5.24 -16.07
N ILE A 117 -4.36 5.08 -15.30
CA ILE A 117 -4.21 4.08 -14.24
C ILE A 117 -3.66 4.77 -13.00
N VAL A 118 -4.30 4.52 -11.86
CA VAL A 118 -3.78 4.88 -10.53
C VAL A 118 -3.66 3.61 -9.71
N ILE A 119 -2.46 3.36 -9.16
CA ILE A 119 -2.20 2.24 -8.27
C ILE A 119 -1.65 2.75 -6.94
N THR A 120 -2.02 2.09 -5.86
CA THR A 120 -1.38 2.23 -4.55
C THR A 120 -1.26 0.85 -3.91
N ARG A 121 -0.13 0.60 -3.25
CA ARG A 121 0.16 -0.71 -2.69
C ARG A 121 0.79 -0.61 -1.31
N LEU A 122 0.16 -1.29 -0.32
CA LEU A 122 0.60 -1.35 1.08
C LEU A 122 0.79 0.03 1.70
N ALA A 123 -0.21 0.92 1.55
CA ALA A 123 -0.16 2.30 2.02
C ALA A 123 -1.37 2.73 2.87
N PHE A 124 -2.58 2.22 2.58
CA PHE A 124 -3.80 2.67 3.25
C PHE A 124 -3.81 2.38 4.76
N HIS A 125 -3.11 1.33 5.19
CA HIS A 125 -2.97 1.02 6.61
C HIS A 125 -2.12 2.04 7.39
N HIS A 126 -1.44 2.96 6.71
CA HIS A 126 -0.73 4.09 7.31
C HIS A 126 -1.56 5.39 7.37
N PHE A 127 -2.69 5.46 6.65
CA PHE A 127 -3.51 6.67 6.65
C PHE A 127 -4.51 6.66 7.81
N PRO A 128 -4.54 7.71 8.65
CA PRO A 128 -5.55 7.84 9.71
C PRO A 128 -6.98 7.81 9.17
N GLU A 129 -7.19 8.44 8.02
CA GLU A 129 -8.48 8.49 7.31
C GLU A 129 -8.32 7.98 5.88
N MET A 130 -9.28 7.17 5.42
CA MET A 130 -9.26 6.61 4.06
C MET A 130 -9.80 7.59 3.01
N GLU A 131 -10.75 8.43 3.40
CA GLU A 131 -11.57 9.25 2.48
C GLU A 131 -10.69 10.22 1.68
N ARG A 132 -9.86 10.99 2.37
CA ARG A 132 -9.06 12.04 1.74
C ARG A 132 -8.03 11.51 0.74
N PRO A 133 -7.21 10.50 1.04
CA PRO A 133 -6.36 9.86 0.03
C PRO A 133 -7.18 9.31 -1.13
N PHE A 134 -8.30 8.64 -0.86
CA PHE A 134 -9.14 8.06 -1.91
C PHE A 134 -9.72 9.13 -2.84
N MET A 135 -10.18 10.26 -2.29
CA MET A 135 -10.66 11.41 -3.08
C MET A 135 -9.61 11.93 -4.06
N GLU A 136 -8.37 12.06 -3.63
CA GLU A 136 -7.28 12.55 -4.48
C GLU A 136 -6.91 11.54 -5.57
N LEU A 137 -6.85 10.23 -5.23
CA LEU A 137 -6.66 9.17 -6.22
C LEU A 137 -7.80 9.19 -7.27
N HIS A 138 -9.04 9.35 -6.80
CA HIS A 138 -10.21 9.50 -7.67
C HIS A 138 -10.12 10.75 -8.55
N ARG A 139 -9.76 11.90 -7.99
CA ARG A 139 -9.68 13.18 -8.71
C ARG A 139 -8.70 13.11 -9.88
N VAL A 140 -7.50 12.59 -9.64
CA VAL A 140 -6.46 12.54 -10.69
C VAL A 140 -6.68 11.43 -11.72
N LEU A 141 -7.57 10.48 -11.46
CA LEU A 141 -7.91 9.40 -12.37
C LEU A 141 -8.94 9.87 -13.41
N LYS A 142 -8.69 9.59 -14.68
CA LYS A 142 -9.62 9.86 -15.79
C LYS A 142 -10.93 9.08 -15.63
N PRO A 143 -12.07 9.61 -16.12
CA PRO A 143 -13.26 8.78 -16.38
C PRO A 143 -12.89 7.58 -17.25
N GLY A 144 -13.39 6.38 -16.88
CA GLY A 144 -13.00 5.12 -17.53
C GLY A 144 -11.63 4.59 -17.14
N GLY A 145 -10.86 5.33 -16.33
CA GLY A 145 -9.56 4.90 -15.81
C GLY A 145 -9.69 3.83 -14.73
N LYS A 146 -8.57 3.17 -14.44
CA LYS A 146 -8.48 2.05 -13.48
C LYS A 146 -7.84 2.50 -12.18
N LEU A 147 -8.56 2.32 -11.05
CA LEU A 147 -8.00 2.43 -9.71
C LEU A 147 -7.68 1.04 -9.18
N VAL A 148 -6.44 0.85 -8.73
CA VAL A 148 -5.98 -0.40 -8.12
C VAL A 148 -5.47 -0.11 -6.72
N ILE A 149 -6.08 -0.76 -5.73
CA ILE A 149 -5.62 -0.71 -4.34
C ILE A 149 -5.22 -2.12 -3.94
N ILE A 150 -4.00 -2.27 -3.44
CA ILE A 150 -3.52 -3.49 -2.82
C ILE A 150 -3.11 -3.13 -1.41
N ASP A 151 -3.72 -3.77 -0.42
CA ASP A 151 -3.37 -3.48 0.98
C ASP A 151 -3.59 -4.69 1.88
N MET A 152 -3.07 -4.61 3.10
CA MET A 152 -3.36 -5.59 4.12
C MET A 152 -4.83 -5.55 4.48
N GLU A 153 -5.47 -6.72 4.51
CA GLU A 153 -6.86 -6.89 4.92
C GLU A 153 -6.91 -7.40 6.36
N ALA A 154 -7.67 -6.73 7.23
CA ALA A 154 -7.97 -7.25 8.54
C ALA A 154 -8.65 -8.62 8.42
N ALA A 155 -8.06 -9.66 9.04
CA ALA A 155 -8.53 -11.03 8.87
C ALA A 155 -9.89 -11.26 9.54
N GLU A 156 -10.06 -10.80 10.77
CA GLU A 156 -11.26 -10.97 11.57
C GLU A 156 -11.58 -9.66 12.31
N GLU A 157 -12.84 -9.23 12.27
CA GLU A 157 -13.25 -7.95 12.84
C GLU A 157 -13.05 -7.88 14.37
N ASP A 158 -13.31 -8.96 15.07
CA ASP A 158 -13.13 -9.06 16.53
C ASP A 158 -11.66 -9.14 16.98
N LEU A 159 -10.73 -9.45 16.06
CA LEU A 159 -9.29 -9.50 16.33
C LEU A 159 -8.53 -8.28 15.79
N ARG A 160 -9.19 -7.41 14.99
CA ARG A 160 -8.56 -6.28 14.32
C ARG A 160 -7.77 -5.38 15.26
N ASP A 161 -8.36 -4.95 16.35
CA ASP A 161 -7.70 -4.04 17.31
C ASP A 161 -6.44 -4.66 17.92
N ARG A 162 -6.43 -5.98 18.07
CA ARG A 162 -5.26 -6.71 18.57
C ARG A 162 -4.19 -6.84 17.50
N GLU A 163 -4.59 -7.19 16.29
CA GLU A 163 -3.71 -7.24 15.13
C GLU A 163 -3.03 -5.88 14.90
N ASP A 164 -3.81 -4.80 14.83
CA ASP A 164 -3.31 -3.43 14.66
C ASP A 164 -2.37 -2.99 15.79
N ARG A 165 -2.63 -3.41 17.02
CA ARG A 165 -1.73 -3.13 18.13
C ARG A 165 -0.38 -3.82 17.97
N ILE A 166 -0.35 -5.07 17.51
CA ILE A 166 0.89 -5.81 17.27
C ILE A 166 1.63 -5.21 16.08
N GLU A 167 0.91 -4.86 14.98
CA GLU A 167 1.49 -4.15 13.84
C GLU A 167 2.12 -2.81 14.28
N THR A 168 1.44 -2.03 15.12
CA THR A 168 1.97 -0.75 15.63
C THR A 168 3.19 -0.93 16.54
N MET A 169 3.26 -2.04 17.28
CA MET A 169 4.47 -2.36 18.07
C MET A 169 5.68 -2.58 17.14
N ARG A 170 5.49 -3.22 16.00
CA ARG A 170 6.51 -3.48 15.00
C ARG A 170 6.85 -2.22 14.20
N ASP A 171 5.82 -1.56 13.69
CA ASP A 171 5.92 -0.36 12.86
C ASP A 171 5.09 0.79 13.46
N PRO A 172 5.73 1.77 14.10
CA PRO A 172 5.02 2.90 14.70
C PRO A 172 4.23 3.76 13.69
N SER A 173 4.47 3.61 12.38
CA SER A 173 3.73 4.31 11.34
C SER A 173 2.41 3.61 10.96
N HIS A 174 2.23 2.35 11.36
CA HIS A 174 0.97 1.63 11.18
C HIS A 174 -0.17 2.32 11.94
N VAL A 175 -1.34 2.39 11.33
CA VAL A 175 -2.55 2.95 11.94
C VAL A 175 -3.64 1.91 12.07
N LYS A 176 -4.05 1.29 10.94
CA LYS A 176 -5.16 0.34 10.95
C LYS A 176 -5.24 -0.48 9.65
N ASN A 177 -5.30 -1.79 9.76
CA ASN A 177 -5.71 -2.66 8.66
C ASN A 177 -7.19 -2.42 8.32
N ARG A 178 -7.48 -2.29 7.02
CA ARG A 178 -8.84 -2.01 6.56
C ARG A 178 -9.52 -3.30 6.13
N SER A 179 -10.84 -3.35 6.33
CA SER A 179 -11.61 -4.47 5.84
C SER A 179 -11.94 -4.32 4.35
N ARG A 180 -12.22 -5.44 3.71
CA ARG A 180 -12.80 -5.49 2.36
C ARG A 180 -14.04 -4.61 2.22
N GLY A 181 -14.90 -4.60 3.23
CA GLY A 181 -16.13 -3.80 3.26
C GLY A 181 -15.86 -2.30 3.26
N GLU A 182 -14.85 -1.84 4.03
CA GLU A 182 -14.45 -0.42 4.05
C GLU A 182 -13.97 0.04 2.67
N PHE A 183 -13.14 -0.75 1.98
CA PHE A 183 -12.72 -0.44 0.62
C PHE A 183 -13.87 -0.50 -0.38
N ALA A 184 -14.72 -1.54 -0.32
CA ALA A 184 -15.86 -1.69 -1.20
C ALA A 184 -16.82 -0.50 -1.10
N ALA A 185 -17.08 -0.01 0.11
CA ALA A 185 -17.92 1.17 0.35
C ALA A 185 -17.35 2.45 -0.30
N LEU A 186 -16.01 2.63 -0.31
CA LEU A 186 -15.38 3.74 -1.03
C LEU A 186 -15.57 3.60 -2.54
N TYR A 187 -15.29 2.43 -3.11
CA TYR A 187 -15.46 2.21 -4.54
C TYR A 187 -16.91 2.44 -4.98
N GLU A 188 -17.89 1.96 -4.20
CA GLU A 188 -19.31 2.18 -4.46
C GLU A 188 -19.67 3.67 -4.39
N ARG A 189 -19.30 4.35 -3.29
CA ARG A 189 -19.57 5.78 -3.06
C ARG A 189 -19.06 6.66 -4.19
N TYR A 190 -17.88 6.36 -4.72
CA TYR A 190 -17.25 7.13 -5.80
C TYR A 190 -17.57 6.60 -7.21
N GLY A 191 -18.56 5.71 -7.34
CA GLY A 191 -19.11 5.28 -8.62
C GLY A 191 -18.19 4.38 -9.45
N TYR A 192 -17.36 3.58 -8.80
CA TYR A 192 -16.53 2.59 -9.49
C TYR A 192 -17.31 1.32 -9.84
N SER A 193 -17.06 0.79 -11.02
CA SER A 193 -17.42 -0.60 -11.36
C SER A 193 -16.26 -1.51 -10.92
N VAL A 194 -16.43 -2.22 -9.81
CA VAL A 194 -15.43 -3.17 -9.30
C VAL A 194 -15.32 -4.35 -10.27
N LYS A 195 -14.10 -4.62 -10.74
CA LYS A 195 -13.78 -5.69 -11.71
C LYS A 195 -13.06 -6.86 -11.04
N LYS A 196 -12.29 -6.58 -9.98
CA LYS A 196 -11.65 -7.59 -9.14
C LYS A 196 -11.72 -7.18 -7.68
N MET A 197 -11.92 -8.16 -6.83
CA MET A 197 -11.84 -8.04 -5.38
C MET A 197 -11.43 -9.42 -4.86
N GLU A 198 -10.14 -9.62 -4.71
CA GLU A 198 -9.53 -10.91 -4.40
C GLU A 198 -8.52 -10.74 -3.26
N HIS A 199 -8.33 -11.76 -2.45
CA HIS A 199 -7.25 -11.76 -1.46
C HIS A 199 -6.23 -12.85 -1.78
N THR A 200 -5.02 -12.63 -1.29
CA THR A 200 -3.91 -13.58 -1.37
C THR A 200 -3.22 -13.64 -0.02
N ASP A 201 -2.99 -14.83 0.47
CA ASP A 201 -2.22 -15.05 1.69
C ASP A 201 -0.72 -15.06 1.37
N ILE A 202 0.01 -14.18 2.03
CA ILE A 202 1.45 -14.04 1.89
C ILE A 202 2.13 -14.62 3.11
N ALA A 203 2.83 -15.74 2.96
CA ALA A 203 3.58 -16.34 4.05
C ALA A 203 4.78 -15.44 4.43
N VAL A 204 4.89 -15.10 5.70
CA VAL A 204 5.94 -14.23 6.23
C VAL A 204 6.57 -14.89 7.46
N SER A 205 7.90 -14.95 7.52
CA SER A 205 8.57 -15.34 8.75
C SER A 205 8.56 -14.18 9.75
N LEU A 206 8.32 -14.49 11.02
CA LEU A 206 8.25 -13.47 12.06
C LEU A 206 9.55 -12.66 12.16
N ASP A 207 10.70 -13.33 12.01
CA ASP A 207 12.02 -12.67 12.08
C ASP A 207 12.21 -11.69 10.92
N ALA A 208 11.98 -12.12 9.66
CA ALA A 208 12.12 -11.25 8.49
C ALA A 208 11.17 -10.05 8.55
N TRP A 209 9.93 -10.25 9.06
CA TRP A 209 8.94 -9.21 9.24
C TRP A 209 9.38 -8.13 10.23
N MET A 210 10.03 -8.55 11.33
CA MET A 210 10.56 -7.61 12.31
C MET A 210 11.91 -7.00 11.90
N ASP A 211 12.70 -7.70 11.07
CA ASP A 211 13.98 -7.20 10.55
C ASP A 211 13.75 -5.99 9.63
N LEU A 212 12.72 -6.04 8.80
CA LEU A 212 12.40 -4.95 7.87
C LEU A 212 12.26 -3.59 8.57
N THR A 213 11.53 -3.57 9.69
CA THR A 213 11.27 -2.36 10.47
C THR A 213 12.37 -2.08 11.51
N GLN A 214 13.43 -2.90 11.54
CA GLN A 214 14.49 -2.82 12.55
C GLN A 214 13.89 -2.82 13.96
N THR A 215 12.84 -3.65 14.17
CA THR A 215 12.11 -3.72 15.45
C THR A 215 13.05 -3.96 16.62
N PRO A 216 13.02 -3.13 17.68
CA PRO A 216 13.91 -3.27 18.83
C PRO A 216 13.74 -4.63 19.53
N GLU A 217 14.84 -5.20 20.01
CA GLU A 217 14.89 -6.55 20.60
C GLU A 217 13.87 -6.78 21.73
N LYS A 218 13.60 -5.77 22.54
CA LYS A 218 12.56 -5.84 23.59
C LYS A 218 11.17 -6.07 22.99
N ILE A 219 10.86 -5.38 21.91
CA ILE A 219 9.58 -5.48 21.20
C ILE A 219 9.49 -6.81 20.46
N ARG A 220 10.57 -7.25 19.80
CA ARG A 220 10.65 -8.57 19.13
C ARG A 220 10.27 -9.68 20.10
N ARG A 221 10.85 -9.69 21.32
CA ARG A 221 10.50 -10.69 22.34
C ARG A 221 9.04 -10.60 22.79
N GLN A 222 8.48 -9.40 22.89
CA GLN A 222 7.06 -9.24 23.25
C GLN A 222 6.15 -9.81 22.17
N ILE A 223 6.39 -9.48 20.89
CA ILE A 223 5.61 -9.99 19.76
C ILE A 223 5.74 -11.51 19.66
N ALA A 224 6.96 -12.05 19.71
CA ALA A 224 7.19 -13.49 19.69
C ALA A 224 6.47 -14.20 20.83
N GLY A 225 6.49 -13.64 22.04
CA GLY A 225 5.76 -14.18 23.18
C GLY A 225 4.25 -14.25 22.99
N LEU A 226 3.64 -13.24 22.32
CA LEU A 226 2.21 -13.26 21.99
C LEU A 226 1.89 -14.37 20.97
N MET A 227 2.73 -14.53 19.94
CA MET A 227 2.57 -15.57 18.93
C MET A 227 2.73 -16.99 19.52
N GLU A 228 3.71 -17.18 20.40
CA GLU A 228 3.91 -18.45 21.12
C GLU A 228 2.76 -18.79 22.08
N ALA A 229 2.21 -17.77 22.75
CA ALA A 229 1.04 -17.96 23.62
C ALA A 229 -0.16 -18.45 22.81
N GLU A 230 -0.44 -17.87 21.63
CA GLU A 230 -1.50 -18.35 20.76
C GLU A 230 -1.28 -19.80 20.31
N LEU A 231 -0.07 -20.17 19.89
CA LEU A 231 0.27 -21.55 19.52
C LEU A 231 0.06 -22.54 20.67
N SER A 232 0.19 -22.09 21.90
CA SER A 232 -0.02 -22.90 23.12
C SER A 232 -1.49 -22.93 23.58
N GLY A 233 -2.43 -22.43 22.77
CA GLY A 233 -3.87 -22.37 23.09
C GLY A 233 -4.27 -21.15 23.90
N GLY A 234 -3.42 -20.14 23.98
CA GLY A 234 -3.73 -18.86 24.59
C GLY A 234 -4.55 -17.94 23.71
N GLU A 235 -4.51 -16.66 24.01
CA GLU A 235 -5.32 -15.63 23.36
C GLU A 235 -4.93 -15.42 21.90
N ARG A 236 -5.91 -15.40 20.98
CA ARG A 236 -5.68 -15.22 19.54
C ARG A 236 -5.15 -13.81 19.23
N THR A 237 -4.13 -13.73 18.38
CA THR A 237 -3.49 -12.45 17.98
C THR A 237 -4.10 -11.85 16.70
N GLY A 238 -4.75 -12.65 15.87
CA GLY A 238 -5.20 -12.29 14.53
C GLY A 238 -4.23 -12.77 13.43
N PHE A 239 -3.00 -13.14 13.79
CA PHE A 239 -1.97 -13.56 12.84
C PHE A 239 -2.01 -15.06 12.51
N SER A 240 -2.69 -15.88 13.33
CA SER A 240 -2.74 -17.34 13.17
C SER A 240 -1.34 -17.93 12.94
N PRO A 241 -0.42 -17.76 13.91
CA PRO A 241 0.96 -18.16 13.77
C PRO A 241 1.09 -19.69 13.63
N ARG A 242 2.14 -20.14 12.99
CA ARG A 242 2.53 -21.55 12.88
C ARG A 242 4.03 -21.69 12.99
N ARG A 243 4.48 -22.90 13.35
CA ARG A 243 5.91 -23.20 13.45
C ARG A 243 6.32 -24.15 12.33
N GLU A 244 7.32 -23.75 11.57
CA GLU A 244 7.93 -24.53 10.49
C GLU A 244 9.46 -24.52 10.66
N GLY A 245 10.08 -25.70 10.79
CA GLY A 245 11.54 -25.82 10.93
C GLY A 245 12.15 -25.02 12.11
N GLY A 246 11.39 -24.84 13.20
CA GLY A 246 11.82 -24.05 14.34
C GLY A 246 11.52 -22.54 14.26
N THR A 247 11.17 -22.02 13.08
CA THR A 247 10.85 -20.61 12.84
C THR A 247 9.34 -20.37 12.96
N LEU A 248 8.97 -19.22 13.49
CA LEU A 248 7.58 -18.73 13.52
C LEU A 248 7.22 -18.10 12.17
N TRP A 249 6.10 -18.50 11.64
CA TRP A 249 5.50 -18.00 10.41
C TRP A 249 4.05 -17.60 10.67
N PHE A 250 3.56 -16.69 9.85
CA PHE A 250 2.14 -16.33 9.74
C PHE A 250 1.81 -15.94 8.32
N ASN A 251 0.53 -15.73 8.00
CA ASN A 251 0.12 -15.23 6.71
C ASN A 251 -0.40 -13.79 6.86
N GLN A 252 0.18 -12.87 6.11
CA GLN A 252 -0.48 -11.58 5.84
C GLN A 252 -1.52 -11.80 4.75
N ARG A 253 -2.72 -11.32 4.97
CA ARG A 253 -3.76 -11.32 3.96
C ARG A 253 -3.71 -10.00 3.19
N TRP A 254 -3.47 -10.09 1.87
CA TRP A 254 -3.46 -8.94 0.99
C TRP A 254 -4.71 -8.94 0.13
N LEU A 255 -5.47 -7.84 0.20
CA LEU A 255 -6.62 -7.57 -0.67
C LEU A 255 -6.13 -6.84 -1.91
N LEU A 256 -6.52 -7.32 -3.10
CA LEU A 256 -6.42 -6.59 -4.36
C LEU A 256 -7.82 -6.16 -4.78
N MET A 257 -8.02 -4.85 -4.92
CA MET A 257 -9.22 -4.28 -5.52
C MET A 257 -8.86 -3.51 -6.79
N LEU A 258 -9.56 -3.84 -7.88
CA LEU A 258 -9.49 -3.12 -9.15
C LEU A 258 -10.90 -2.65 -9.54
N GLY A 259 -11.06 -1.35 -9.70
CA GLY A 259 -12.29 -0.75 -10.20
C GLY A 259 -12.04 0.18 -11.38
N VAL A 260 -13.03 0.31 -12.21
CA VAL A 260 -13.07 1.27 -13.33
C VAL A 260 -13.94 2.44 -12.91
N LYS A 261 -13.38 3.66 -12.98
CA LYS A 261 -14.11 4.90 -12.68
C LYS A 261 -15.25 5.09 -13.69
N GLY A 262 -16.46 5.30 -13.18
CA GLY A 262 -17.60 5.61 -14.05
C GLY A 262 -17.35 6.85 -14.90
N ALA A 263 -18.07 6.99 -16.01
CA ALA A 263 -18.14 8.26 -16.71
C ALA A 263 -18.75 9.30 -15.75
N ASP A 264 -18.14 10.49 -15.63
CA ASP A 264 -18.73 11.56 -14.85
C ASP A 264 -20.17 11.78 -15.36
N LYS A 265 -21.15 11.55 -14.49
CA LYS A 265 -22.50 12.06 -14.76
C LYS A 265 -22.36 13.57 -14.69
N ALA A 266 -22.30 14.21 -15.85
CA ALA A 266 -22.25 15.66 -15.94
C ALA A 266 -23.35 16.23 -15.03
N GLY A 267 -22.96 16.85 -13.90
CA GLY A 267 -23.84 17.67 -13.09
C GLY A 267 -24.21 17.21 -11.69
N ALA A 268 -23.53 16.26 -11.06
CA ALA A 268 -23.71 16.07 -9.62
C ALA A 268 -22.62 16.86 -8.86
N PRO A 269 -22.96 17.99 -8.16
CA PRO A 269 -21.99 18.65 -7.32
C PRO A 269 -21.57 17.71 -6.18
N CYS A 270 -20.26 17.54 -5.97
CA CYS A 270 -19.75 16.98 -4.73
C CYS A 270 -20.39 17.71 -3.56
N LYS A 271 -21.29 17.07 -2.83
CA LYS A 271 -21.77 17.63 -1.56
C LYS A 271 -20.58 17.54 -0.59
N ASN A 272 -19.92 18.67 -0.36
CA ASN A 272 -19.02 18.82 0.77
C ASN A 272 -19.82 18.46 2.04
N PRO A 273 -19.38 17.50 2.83
CA PRO A 273 -19.88 17.38 4.20
C PRO A 273 -19.29 18.58 4.97
N GLY A 274 -20.18 19.46 5.47
CA GLY A 274 -19.85 20.58 6.34
C GLY A 274 -19.30 20.13 7.69
#